data_f7c692d1705f482ed299e78c8e2e7835
#
_entry.id   f7c692d1705f482ed299e78c8e2e7835
#
_cell.length_a   1.000
_cell.length_b   1.000
_cell.length_c   1.000
_cell.angle_alpha   90.00
_cell.angle_beta   90.00
_cell.angle_gamma   90.00
#
_symmetry.space_group_name_H-M   'P 1'
#
loop_
_entity.id
_entity.type
_entity.pdbx_description
1 polymer ?
#
loop_
_entity_poly.entity_id
_entity_poly.type
_entity_poly.pdbx_seq_one_letter_code
_entity_poly.pdbx_strand_id
1 'polypeptide(L)'
;MIAEFIDPAILGFILVGVMLFAIFVGFPISFTLIFLGFVFGYLGFGKLVFYLMTLQFSMVMTEQTLAAVPLFVFMGIMMEQAGLMERLFSAFQMMLAKVRGSLYYAVLFVSVIFAAATGIVGASVTILGIMAAKSMNRSGYDVKLAAGTITAGGTLGILIPPSIMLVVMGPIMEIPVIDLFAAAIIPGILLAGLYAGYTTIRCWLNPKLGPVIPEEMRTASMKEVWIEFFLGLVPPAALVFAALGSILFGFATPTEAAGCGAMGALLLSLAYKKLTLTKLQEALVKTLEITALIMVLVAASNFFGAVFARLGTPTLLTEFLLGLEMNKYFILAIVMVAIFLLGWPLEWVPIVMIIVPIILPLIEALGFNLTWFAILVAVNLQTAWLSPPVALSAYFLKGVVPEWDLKDIYYGMMQFMVLQVIGLILIIIFPKIALWLPTLLYGQ
;
A
#
# COMPACT_ATOMS: atom_id res chain seq x y z
N MET A 1 1.58 -42.47 7.31
CA MET A 1 1.38 -41.05 7.55
C MET A 1 -0.02 -40.64 7.08
N ILE A 2 -0.59 -39.51 7.54
CA ILE A 2 -1.95 -39.09 7.13
C ILE A 2 -2.07 -38.94 5.60
N ALA A 3 -0.97 -38.58 4.93
CA ALA A 3 -0.86 -38.49 3.46
C ALA A 3 -1.11 -39.86 2.72
N GLU A 4 -1.17 -40.96 3.42
CA GLU A 4 -1.58 -42.28 2.86
C GLU A 4 -3.10 -42.45 2.81
N PHE A 5 -3.82 -41.63 3.59
CA PHE A 5 -5.28 -41.68 3.71
C PHE A 5 -6.00 -40.46 3.12
N ILE A 6 -5.31 -39.33 2.94
CA ILE A 6 -5.90 -38.11 2.43
C ILE A 6 -5.00 -37.59 1.30
N ASP A 7 -5.59 -37.22 0.17
CA ASP A 7 -4.88 -36.57 -0.93
C ASP A 7 -4.17 -35.31 -0.42
N PRO A 8 -2.86 -35.16 -0.63
CA PRO A 8 -2.10 -33.98 -0.21
C PRO A 8 -2.70 -32.65 -0.66
N ALA A 9 -3.33 -32.59 -1.84
CA ALA A 9 -3.97 -31.39 -2.34
C ALA A 9 -5.21 -30.98 -1.51
N ILE A 10 -5.96 -31.96 -0.99
CA ILE A 10 -7.09 -31.70 -0.07
C ILE A 10 -6.55 -31.18 1.28
N LEU A 11 -5.42 -31.71 1.72
CA LEU A 11 -4.76 -31.24 2.94
C LEU A 11 -4.39 -29.75 2.86
N GLY A 12 -4.01 -29.25 1.66
CA GLY A 12 -3.75 -27.84 1.45
C GLY A 12 -5.02 -26.95 1.54
N PHE A 13 -6.17 -27.40 1.08
CA PHE A 13 -7.43 -26.66 1.30
C PHE A 13 -7.79 -26.59 2.80
N ILE A 14 -7.59 -27.67 3.55
CA ILE A 14 -7.79 -27.69 5.00
C ILE A 14 -6.82 -26.71 5.66
N LEU A 15 -5.55 -26.69 5.25
CA LEU A 15 -4.52 -25.75 5.72
C LEU A 15 -4.98 -24.30 5.60
N VAL A 16 -5.49 -23.88 4.43
CA VAL A 16 -6.00 -22.52 4.22
C VAL A 16 -7.24 -22.25 5.09
N GLY A 17 -8.17 -23.19 5.18
CA GLY A 17 -9.36 -23.06 6.03
C GLY A 17 -8.99 -22.86 7.51
N VAL A 18 -8.06 -23.66 8.03
CA VAL A 18 -7.57 -23.56 9.42
C VAL A 18 -6.80 -22.25 9.61
N MET A 19 -6.01 -21.82 8.62
CA MET A 19 -5.30 -20.53 8.67
C MET A 19 -6.29 -19.37 8.81
N LEU A 20 -7.30 -19.31 7.94
CA LEU A 20 -8.31 -18.25 8.01
C LEU A 20 -9.03 -18.27 9.36
N PHE A 21 -9.46 -19.45 9.81
CA PHE A 21 -10.10 -19.58 11.12
C PHE A 21 -9.22 -19.07 12.26
N ALA A 22 -7.94 -19.47 12.31
CA ALA A 22 -7.01 -19.04 13.34
C ALA A 22 -6.82 -17.53 13.35
N ILE A 23 -6.70 -16.91 12.16
CA ILE A 23 -6.55 -15.46 12.03
C ILE A 23 -7.83 -14.74 12.49
N PHE A 24 -9.01 -15.23 12.14
CA PHE A 24 -10.29 -14.67 12.62
C PHE A 24 -10.47 -14.78 14.13
N VAL A 25 -9.92 -15.81 14.76
CA VAL A 25 -9.89 -15.96 16.24
C VAL A 25 -8.94 -14.97 16.90
N GLY A 26 -8.00 -14.36 16.12
CA GLY A 26 -7.08 -13.33 16.58
C GLY A 26 -5.64 -13.81 16.83
N PHE A 27 -5.25 -14.97 16.33
CA PHE A 27 -3.85 -15.40 16.38
C PHE A 27 -2.97 -14.52 15.47
N PRO A 28 -1.74 -14.15 15.92
CA PRO A 28 -0.82 -13.39 15.10
C PRO A 28 -0.46 -14.11 13.81
N ILE A 29 -0.59 -13.40 12.67
CA ILE A 29 -0.51 -13.98 11.32
C ILE A 29 0.81 -14.74 11.12
N SER A 30 1.95 -14.12 11.38
CA SER A 30 3.27 -14.72 11.14
C SER A 30 3.49 -16.02 11.90
N PHE A 31 3.12 -16.06 13.19
CA PHE A 31 3.22 -17.29 13.99
C PHE A 31 2.26 -18.37 13.54
N THR A 32 1.03 -17.98 13.16
CA THR A 32 0.04 -18.89 12.59
C THR A 32 0.56 -19.55 11.31
N LEU A 33 1.14 -18.77 10.40
CA LEU A 33 1.69 -19.27 9.16
C LEU A 33 2.86 -20.24 9.38
N ILE A 34 3.80 -19.91 10.28
CA ILE A 34 4.93 -20.77 10.61
C ILE A 34 4.43 -22.08 11.22
N PHE A 35 3.54 -21.99 12.21
CA PHE A 35 3.02 -23.16 12.91
C PHE A 35 2.23 -24.09 11.98
N LEU A 36 1.29 -23.54 11.23
CA LEU A 36 0.47 -24.36 10.33
C LEU A 36 1.28 -24.89 9.14
N GLY A 37 2.17 -24.10 8.57
CA GLY A 37 3.10 -24.56 7.54
C GLY A 37 3.94 -25.74 8.05
N PHE A 38 4.43 -25.65 9.28
CA PHE A 38 5.18 -26.74 9.91
C PHE A 38 4.33 -28.01 10.13
N VAL A 39 3.16 -27.87 10.76
CA VAL A 39 2.27 -28.99 11.07
C VAL A 39 1.80 -29.68 9.81
N PHE A 40 1.22 -28.95 8.86
CA PHE A 40 0.68 -29.50 7.63
C PHE A 40 1.77 -29.99 6.67
N GLY A 41 2.94 -29.32 6.63
CA GLY A 41 4.08 -29.79 5.88
C GLY A 41 4.62 -31.10 6.45
N TYR A 42 4.69 -31.26 7.77
CA TYR A 42 5.08 -32.52 8.39
C TYR A 42 4.10 -33.66 8.14
N LEU A 43 2.80 -33.35 8.19
CA LEU A 43 1.73 -34.32 7.85
C LEU A 43 1.75 -34.73 6.38
N GLY A 44 2.05 -33.79 5.45
CA GLY A 44 2.03 -34.02 4.01
C GLY A 44 3.28 -34.74 3.50
N PHE A 45 4.48 -34.34 3.91
CA PHE A 45 5.76 -34.85 3.37
C PHE A 45 6.86 -35.10 4.43
N GLY A 46 6.47 -35.14 5.71
CA GLY A 46 7.33 -35.58 6.81
C GLY A 46 8.52 -34.67 7.10
N LYS A 47 9.68 -35.26 7.40
CA LYS A 47 10.90 -34.52 7.84
C LYS A 47 11.44 -33.51 6.82
N LEU A 48 11.01 -33.59 5.56
CA LEU A 48 11.43 -32.66 4.52
C LEU A 48 11.00 -31.21 4.81
N VAL A 49 9.97 -31.01 5.65
CA VAL A 49 9.50 -29.69 6.07
C VAL A 49 10.60 -28.87 6.75
N PHE A 50 11.49 -29.51 7.53
CA PHE A 50 12.60 -28.81 8.20
C PHE A 50 13.58 -28.22 7.18
N TYR A 51 13.92 -28.99 6.17
CA TYR A 51 14.77 -28.52 5.08
C TYR A 51 14.10 -27.40 4.30
N LEU A 52 12.82 -27.55 3.96
CA LEU A 52 12.06 -26.54 3.25
C LEU A 52 11.98 -25.22 4.04
N MET A 53 11.72 -25.30 5.34
CA MET A 53 11.71 -24.11 6.22
C MET A 53 13.07 -23.41 6.19
N THR A 54 14.16 -24.13 6.40
CA THR A 54 15.49 -23.56 6.38
C THR A 54 15.82 -22.91 5.04
N LEU A 55 15.46 -23.56 3.92
CA LEU A 55 15.65 -23.03 2.58
C LEU A 55 14.88 -21.72 2.36
N GLN A 56 13.59 -21.70 2.69
CA GLN A 56 12.75 -20.53 2.46
C GLN A 56 13.16 -19.33 3.32
N PHE A 57 13.49 -19.55 4.59
CA PHE A 57 14.03 -18.48 5.44
C PHE A 57 15.37 -17.96 4.93
N SER A 58 16.27 -18.86 4.52
CA SER A 58 17.56 -18.46 3.96
C SER A 58 17.41 -17.65 2.67
N MET A 59 16.49 -18.02 1.78
CA MET A 59 16.20 -17.27 0.55
C MET A 59 15.75 -15.83 0.86
N VAL A 60 14.81 -15.66 1.79
CA VAL A 60 14.36 -14.32 2.19
C VAL A 60 15.47 -13.48 2.81
N MET A 61 16.33 -14.10 3.63
CA MET A 61 17.47 -13.40 4.27
C MET A 61 18.56 -12.99 3.28
N THR A 62 18.68 -13.65 2.14
CA THR A 62 19.68 -13.36 1.11
C THR A 62 19.13 -12.54 -0.06
N GLU A 63 17.82 -12.26 -0.08
CA GLU A 63 17.19 -11.50 -1.16
C GLU A 63 17.59 -10.02 -1.10
N GLN A 64 18.41 -9.58 -2.05
CA GLN A 64 18.99 -8.24 -2.08
C GLN A 64 17.95 -7.14 -2.26
N THR A 65 16.89 -7.40 -3.02
CA THR A 65 15.83 -6.42 -3.29
C THR A 65 15.08 -6.03 -2.01
N LEU A 66 14.94 -6.97 -1.06
CA LEU A 66 14.27 -6.71 0.21
C LEU A 66 15.06 -5.77 1.12
N ALA A 67 16.38 -5.59 0.90
CA ALA A 67 17.17 -4.60 1.62
C ALA A 67 16.73 -3.15 1.32
N ALA A 68 16.01 -2.91 0.22
CA ALA A 68 15.40 -1.61 -0.05
C ALA A 68 14.30 -1.24 0.95
N VAL A 69 13.62 -2.23 1.56
CA VAL A 69 12.49 -2.00 2.49
C VAL A 69 12.90 -1.15 3.69
N PRO A 70 13.90 -1.53 4.53
CA PRO A 70 14.31 -0.71 5.67
C PRO A 70 14.79 0.69 5.25
N LEU A 71 15.44 0.80 4.09
CA LEU A 71 15.96 2.08 3.61
C LEU A 71 14.83 3.03 3.16
N PHE A 72 13.81 2.55 2.46
CA PHE A 72 12.62 3.35 2.13
C PHE A 72 11.80 3.69 3.37
N VAL A 73 11.63 2.77 4.32
CA VAL A 73 10.97 3.04 5.61
C VAL A 73 11.69 4.17 6.35
N PHE A 74 13.02 4.08 6.46
CA PHE A 74 13.83 5.11 7.10
C PHE A 74 13.72 6.46 6.39
N MET A 75 13.80 6.46 5.05
CA MET A 75 13.61 7.67 4.24
C MET A 75 12.27 8.34 4.56
N GLY A 76 11.18 7.55 4.58
CA GLY A 76 9.84 8.05 4.87
C GLY A 76 9.73 8.67 6.27
N ILE A 77 10.22 7.98 7.30
CA ILE A 77 10.20 8.45 8.70
C ILE A 77 11.04 9.73 8.85
N MET A 78 12.22 9.79 8.22
CA MET A 78 13.07 10.98 8.28
C MET A 78 12.43 12.18 7.59
N MET A 79 11.77 11.99 6.45
CA MET A 79 11.02 13.06 5.77
C MET A 79 9.83 13.54 6.61
N GLU A 80 9.12 12.63 7.28
CA GLU A 80 8.06 12.93 8.22
C GLU A 80 8.58 13.83 9.36
N GLN A 81 9.66 13.40 10.03
CA GLN A 81 10.25 14.14 11.15
C GLN A 81 10.88 15.48 10.77
N ALA A 82 11.21 15.68 9.49
CA ALA A 82 11.67 16.96 8.98
C ALA A 82 10.55 18.03 8.95
N GLY A 83 9.27 17.65 9.14
CA GLY A 83 8.13 18.57 9.18
C GLY A 83 7.78 19.16 7.80
N LEU A 84 8.16 18.44 6.73
CA LEU A 84 7.93 18.89 5.35
C LEU A 84 6.46 18.77 4.94
N MET A 85 5.77 17.76 5.47
CA MET A 85 4.33 17.54 5.23
C MET A 85 3.49 18.71 5.73
N GLU A 86 3.72 19.14 6.97
CA GLU A 86 2.99 20.23 7.61
C GLU A 86 3.20 21.56 6.86
N ARG A 87 4.44 21.80 6.43
CA ARG A 87 4.77 22.98 5.62
C ARG A 87 4.02 23.00 4.31
N LEU A 88 4.08 21.90 3.58
CA LEU A 88 3.41 21.76 2.29
C LEU A 88 1.89 21.87 2.44
N PHE A 89 1.31 21.20 3.43
CA PHE A 89 -0.13 21.27 3.71
C PHE A 89 -0.56 22.70 4.04
N SER A 90 0.15 23.39 4.94
CA SER A 90 -0.16 24.76 5.33
C SER A 90 -0.04 25.74 4.16
N ALA A 91 0.99 25.60 3.34
CA ALA A 91 1.17 26.45 2.16
C ALA A 91 0.08 26.20 1.11
N PHE A 92 -0.24 24.94 0.84
CA PHE A 92 -1.29 24.58 -0.13
C PHE A 92 -2.68 25.00 0.35
N GLN A 93 -2.96 24.83 1.66
CA GLN A 93 -4.15 25.35 2.31
C GLN A 93 -4.33 26.86 2.07
N MET A 94 -3.27 27.64 2.25
CA MET A 94 -3.30 29.10 2.07
C MET A 94 -3.41 29.50 0.59
N MET A 95 -2.71 28.79 -0.32
CA MET A 95 -2.81 29.04 -1.76
C MET A 95 -4.25 28.89 -2.26
N LEU A 96 -4.94 27.85 -1.81
CA LEU A 96 -6.30 27.54 -2.21
C LEU A 96 -7.36 28.08 -1.24
N ALA A 97 -7.02 28.99 -0.31
CA ALA A 97 -7.89 29.44 0.75
C ALA A 97 -9.26 30.00 0.28
N LYS A 98 -9.30 30.53 -0.95
CA LYS A 98 -10.52 31.06 -1.60
C LYS A 98 -11.30 29.99 -2.39
N VAL A 99 -10.76 28.79 -2.51
CA VAL A 99 -11.36 27.68 -3.27
C VAL A 99 -12.19 26.82 -2.34
N ARG A 100 -13.42 26.48 -2.75
CA ARG A 100 -14.25 25.52 -2.00
C ARG A 100 -13.62 24.14 -2.03
N GLY A 101 -13.60 23.45 -0.88
CA GLY A 101 -12.97 22.15 -0.76
C GLY A 101 -11.45 22.18 -0.72
N SER A 102 -10.82 23.35 -0.53
CA SER A 102 -9.37 23.55 -0.55
C SER A 102 -8.60 22.58 0.35
N LEU A 103 -9.15 22.27 1.53
CA LEU A 103 -8.50 21.34 2.47
C LEU A 103 -8.51 19.90 1.97
N TYR A 104 -9.51 19.47 1.22
CA TYR A 104 -9.51 18.16 0.55
C TYR A 104 -8.41 18.06 -0.49
N TYR A 105 -8.27 19.10 -1.33
CA TYR A 105 -7.19 19.14 -2.33
C TYR A 105 -5.81 19.19 -1.67
N ALA A 106 -5.67 19.96 -0.57
CA ALA A 106 -4.43 20.01 0.17
C ALA A 106 -4.04 18.62 0.73
N VAL A 107 -5.01 17.89 1.32
CA VAL A 107 -4.78 16.52 1.79
C VAL A 107 -4.37 15.60 0.64
N LEU A 108 -5.13 15.58 -0.46
CA LEU A 108 -4.85 14.69 -1.58
C LEU A 108 -3.52 15.02 -2.25
N PHE A 109 -3.19 16.28 -2.43
CA PHE A 109 -1.91 16.71 -3.01
C PHE A 109 -0.73 16.29 -2.12
N VAL A 110 -0.82 16.57 -0.82
CA VAL A 110 0.19 16.13 0.15
C VAL A 110 0.29 14.61 0.17
N SER A 111 -0.85 13.90 0.12
CA SER A 111 -0.87 12.44 0.07
C SER A 111 -0.11 11.90 -1.12
N VAL A 112 -0.30 12.43 -2.33
CA VAL A 112 0.41 11.97 -3.54
C VAL A 112 1.93 12.15 -3.40
N ILE A 113 2.37 13.30 -2.90
CA ILE A 113 3.80 13.59 -2.75
C ILE A 113 4.44 12.72 -1.66
N PHE A 114 3.77 12.57 -0.52
CA PHE A 114 4.32 11.84 0.62
C PHE A 114 3.95 10.35 0.63
N ALA A 115 2.95 9.94 -0.13
CA ALA A 115 2.68 8.54 -0.39
C ALA A 115 3.94 7.83 -0.89
N ALA A 116 4.59 8.44 -1.89
CA ALA A 116 5.86 7.97 -2.42
C ALA A 116 7.01 7.92 -1.39
N ALA A 117 6.93 8.74 -0.33
CA ALA A 117 7.99 8.79 0.67
C ALA A 117 7.80 7.79 1.82
N THR A 118 6.56 7.54 2.25
CA THR A 118 6.29 6.77 3.46
C THR A 118 6.02 5.29 3.21
N GLY A 119 5.32 4.95 2.15
CA GLY A 119 4.94 3.56 1.82
C GLY A 119 4.09 2.84 2.88
N ILE A 120 3.67 3.52 3.95
CA ILE A 120 2.99 2.95 5.12
C ILE A 120 1.66 3.66 5.36
N VAL A 121 0.54 2.95 5.15
CA VAL A 121 -0.81 3.53 5.26
C VAL A 121 -1.10 4.10 6.64
N GLY A 122 -0.82 3.33 7.69
CA GLY A 122 -1.14 3.74 9.06
C GLY A 122 -0.46 5.05 9.47
N ALA A 123 0.83 5.20 9.17
CA ALA A 123 1.58 6.43 9.43
C ALA A 123 1.00 7.60 8.62
N SER A 124 0.76 7.39 7.32
CA SER A 124 0.21 8.42 6.43
C SER A 124 -1.16 8.92 6.90
N VAL A 125 -2.08 8.02 7.23
CA VAL A 125 -3.42 8.37 7.74
C VAL A 125 -3.33 9.13 9.07
N THR A 126 -2.46 8.67 9.97
CA THR A 126 -2.25 9.31 11.28
C THR A 126 -1.78 10.75 11.12
N ILE A 127 -0.76 10.98 10.30
CA ILE A 127 -0.18 12.32 10.11
C ILE A 127 -1.16 13.23 9.38
N LEU A 128 -1.77 12.76 8.30
CA LEU A 128 -2.80 13.52 7.58
C LEU A 128 -3.98 13.87 8.50
N GLY A 129 -4.38 12.95 9.38
CA GLY A 129 -5.41 13.18 10.39
C GLY A 129 -5.02 14.31 11.36
N ILE A 130 -3.83 14.24 11.95
CA ILE A 130 -3.32 15.27 12.87
C ILE A 130 -3.27 16.65 12.21
N MET A 131 -2.78 16.71 10.97
CA MET A 131 -2.58 17.97 10.25
C MET A 131 -3.90 18.57 9.77
N ALA A 132 -4.74 17.76 9.13
CA ALA A 132 -5.89 18.26 8.39
C ALA A 132 -7.16 18.37 9.25
N ALA A 133 -7.42 17.42 10.17
CA ALA A 133 -8.68 17.39 10.90
C ALA A 133 -8.94 18.64 11.71
N LYS A 134 -7.91 19.18 12.38
CA LYS A 134 -8.05 20.42 13.15
C LYS A 134 -8.45 21.62 12.29
N SER A 135 -7.85 21.75 11.11
CA SER A 135 -8.16 22.81 10.15
C SER A 135 -9.54 22.61 9.53
N MET A 136 -9.90 21.36 9.22
CA MET A 136 -11.20 21.00 8.67
C MET A 136 -12.33 21.26 9.67
N ASN A 137 -12.15 20.88 10.94
CA ASN A 137 -13.12 21.14 12.01
C ASN A 137 -13.36 22.65 12.22
N ARG A 138 -12.26 23.45 12.28
CA ARG A 138 -12.36 24.91 12.44
C ARG A 138 -13.02 25.61 11.26
N SER A 139 -12.84 25.06 10.05
CA SER A 139 -13.43 25.62 8.83
C SER A 139 -14.83 25.07 8.52
N GLY A 140 -15.40 24.20 9.38
CA GLY A 140 -16.75 23.65 9.21
C GLY A 140 -16.90 22.66 8.07
N TYR A 141 -15.84 21.89 7.76
CA TYR A 141 -15.85 20.84 6.74
C TYR A 141 -16.69 19.63 7.18
N ASP A 142 -17.33 18.95 6.24
CA ASP A 142 -18.08 17.73 6.51
C ASP A 142 -17.15 16.59 6.98
N VAL A 143 -17.45 16.01 8.14
CA VAL A 143 -16.63 14.98 8.78
C VAL A 143 -16.52 13.73 7.92
N LYS A 144 -17.61 13.31 7.25
CA LYS A 144 -17.62 12.10 6.43
C LYS A 144 -16.69 12.25 5.23
N LEU A 145 -16.84 13.34 4.49
CA LEU A 145 -16.02 13.61 3.32
C LEU A 145 -14.54 13.84 3.73
N ALA A 146 -14.30 14.49 4.87
CA ALA A 146 -12.97 14.71 5.43
C ALA A 146 -12.29 13.38 5.82
N ALA A 147 -12.98 12.52 6.56
CA ALA A 147 -12.47 11.23 6.96
C ALA A 147 -12.17 10.34 5.75
N GLY A 148 -13.06 10.30 4.77
CA GLY A 148 -12.83 9.55 3.53
C GLY A 148 -11.64 10.08 2.74
N THR A 149 -11.47 11.39 2.62
CA THR A 149 -10.34 12.01 1.91
C THR A 149 -9.00 11.71 2.60
N ILE A 150 -8.94 11.80 3.94
CA ILE A 150 -7.73 11.54 4.72
C ILE A 150 -7.35 10.05 4.62
N THR A 151 -8.29 9.17 4.84
CA THR A 151 -8.04 7.72 4.83
C THR A 151 -7.68 7.22 3.43
N ALA A 152 -8.43 7.62 2.41
CA ALA A 152 -8.13 7.26 1.02
C ALA A 152 -6.82 7.86 0.53
N GLY A 153 -6.53 9.13 0.89
CA GLY A 153 -5.25 9.74 0.62
C GLY A 153 -4.08 8.94 1.20
N GLY A 154 -4.22 8.49 2.46
CA GLY A 154 -3.21 7.65 3.11
C GLY A 154 -2.96 6.31 2.43
N THR A 155 -3.97 5.71 1.78
CA THR A 155 -3.80 4.43 1.05
C THR A 155 -3.02 4.57 -0.25
N LEU A 156 -2.88 5.76 -0.83
CA LEU A 156 -2.09 5.95 -2.05
C LEU A 156 -0.63 5.54 -1.87
N GLY A 157 -0.10 5.56 -0.62
CA GLY A 157 1.28 5.22 -0.31
C GLY A 157 1.69 3.78 -0.60
N ILE A 158 0.76 2.85 -0.66
CA ILE A 158 1.09 1.47 -1.03
C ILE A 158 1.11 1.23 -2.55
N LEU A 159 0.60 2.18 -3.36
CA LEU A 159 0.60 2.07 -4.81
C LEU A 159 1.60 3.01 -5.47
N ILE A 160 1.65 4.30 -5.06
CA ILE A 160 2.52 5.29 -5.70
C ILE A 160 3.99 5.00 -5.35
N PRO A 161 4.88 4.78 -6.34
CA PRO A 161 6.29 4.47 -6.09
C PRO A 161 7.07 5.65 -5.48
N PRO A 162 8.13 5.34 -4.68
CA PRO A 162 8.58 4.01 -4.28
C PRO A 162 7.69 3.38 -3.20
N SER A 163 7.17 2.19 -3.48
CA SER A 163 6.21 1.46 -2.63
C SER A 163 6.83 0.17 -2.10
N ILE A 164 6.75 -0.05 -0.78
CA ILE A 164 7.26 -1.26 -0.13
C ILE A 164 6.53 -2.50 -0.67
N MET A 165 5.23 -2.39 -0.90
CA MET A 165 4.45 -3.51 -1.43
C MET A 165 4.94 -3.93 -2.81
N LEU A 166 5.21 -3.00 -3.71
CA LEU A 166 5.70 -3.30 -5.06
C LEU A 166 7.13 -3.87 -5.03
N VAL A 167 7.98 -3.42 -4.10
CA VAL A 167 9.32 -4.01 -3.88
C VAL A 167 9.22 -5.48 -3.47
N VAL A 168 8.28 -5.80 -2.57
CA VAL A 168 8.04 -7.17 -2.11
C VAL A 168 7.39 -8.03 -3.19
N MET A 169 6.48 -7.47 -4.00
CA MET A 169 5.81 -8.19 -5.09
C MET A 169 6.75 -8.62 -6.21
N GLY A 170 7.78 -7.82 -6.49
CA GLY A 170 8.70 -8.09 -7.60
C GLY A 170 9.29 -9.49 -7.59
N PRO A 171 10.05 -9.87 -6.55
CA PRO A 171 10.64 -11.21 -6.45
C PRO A 171 9.62 -12.35 -6.43
N ILE A 172 8.41 -12.11 -5.89
CA ILE A 172 7.36 -13.13 -5.74
C ILE A 172 6.71 -13.46 -7.08
N MET A 173 6.49 -12.44 -7.91
CA MET A 173 5.86 -12.60 -9.22
C MET A 173 6.89 -12.75 -10.34
N GLU A 174 8.19 -12.79 -9.98
CA GLU A 174 9.32 -12.83 -10.93
C GLU A 174 9.28 -11.67 -11.93
N ILE A 175 8.81 -10.49 -11.48
CA ILE A 175 8.74 -9.27 -12.27
C ILE A 175 9.77 -8.27 -11.75
N PRO A 176 10.57 -7.63 -12.63
CA PRO A 176 11.45 -6.55 -12.20
C PRO A 176 10.70 -5.44 -11.47
N VAL A 177 11.21 -5.02 -10.30
CA VAL A 177 10.57 -3.95 -9.50
C VAL A 177 10.45 -2.64 -10.28
N ILE A 178 11.37 -2.40 -11.21
CA ILE A 178 11.35 -1.25 -12.11
C ILE A 178 10.08 -1.21 -12.97
N ASP A 179 9.64 -2.37 -13.49
CA ASP A 179 8.42 -2.49 -14.29
C ASP A 179 7.18 -2.23 -13.45
N LEU A 180 7.16 -2.77 -12.23
CA LEU A 180 6.07 -2.53 -11.27
C LEU A 180 5.97 -1.05 -10.88
N PHE A 181 7.10 -0.39 -10.66
CA PHE A 181 7.13 1.03 -10.35
C PHE A 181 6.60 1.87 -11.52
N ALA A 182 7.09 1.61 -12.74
CA ALA A 182 6.59 2.29 -13.93
C ALA A 182 5.08 2.06 -14.13
N ALA A 183 4.62 0.81 -13.95
CA ALA A 183 3.23 0.43 -14.12
C ALA A 183 2.28 1.05 -13.08
N ALA A 184 2.77 1.38 -11.88
CA ALA A 184 1.96 1.89 -10.78
C ALA A 184 1.73 3.41 -10.82
N ILE A 185 2.58 4.18 -11.51
CA ILE A 185 2.50 5.66 -11.53
C ILE A 185 1.16 6.14 -12.04
N ILE A 186 0.75 5.71 -13.24
CA ILE A 186 -0.49 6.18 -13.87
C ILE A 186 -1.73 5.72 -13.09
N PRO A 187 -1.86 4.46 -12.64
CA PRO A 187 -2.91 4.02 -11.73
C PRO A 187 -2.99 4.83 -10.44
N GLY A 188 -1.85 5.15 -9.84
CA GLY A 188 -1.80 5.98 -8.62
C GLY A 188 -2.33 7.40 -8.86
N ILE A 189 -1.92 8.03 -9.97
CA ILE A 189 -2.43 9.35 -10.38
C ILE A 189 -3.92 9.27 -10.74
N LEU A 190 -4.37 8.20 -11.40
CA LEU A 190 -5.78 7.98 -11.71
C LEU A 190 -6.64 7.96 -10.43
N LEU A 191 -6.23 7.19 -9.42
CA LEU A 191 -6.95 7.13 -8.15
C LEU A 191 -6.97 8.49 -7.46
N ALA A 192 -5.85 9.18 -7.37
CA ALA A 192 -5.78 10.54 -6.82
C ALA A 192 -6.71 11.50 -7.59
N GLY A 193 -6.75 11.39 -8.92
CA GLY A 193 -7.65 12.14 -9.79
C GLY A 193 -9.13 11.82 -9.55
N LEU A 194 -9.49 10.55 -9.35
CA LEU A 194 -10.85 10.14 -8.99
C LEU A 194 -11.27 10.72 -7.64
N TYR A 195 -10.39 10.69 -6.63
CA TYR A 195 -10.65 11.27 -5.31
C TYR A 195 -10.82 12.79 -5.40
N ALA A 196 -9.94 13.48 -6.12
CA ALA A 196 -10.03 14.92 -6.33
C ALA A 196 -11.29 15.29 -7.13
N GLY A 197 -11.61 14.56 -8.19
CA GLY A 197 -12.83 14.75 -8.99
C GLY A 197 -14.09 14.56 -8.16
N TYR A 198 -14.14 13.51 -7.36
CA TYR A 198 -15.27 13.24 -6.47
C TYR A 198 -15.46 14.35 -5.44
N THR A 199 -14.41 14.75 -4.73
CA THR A 199 -14.48 15.85 -3.76
C THR A 199 -14.91 17.16 -4.41
N THR A 200 -14.42 17.44 -5.64
CA THR A 200 -14.81 18.60 -6.44
C THR A 200 -16.32 18.60 -6.71
N ILE A 201 -16.83 17.49 -7.28
CA ILE A 201 -18.25 17.35 -7.62
C ILE A 201 -19.12 17.50 -6.36
N ARG A 202 -18.73 16.86 -5.25
CA ARG A 202 -19.47 16.93 -3.97
C ARG A 202 -19.52 18.36 -3.42
N CYS A 203 -18.40 19.09 -3.43
CA CYS A 203 -18.33 20.47 -2.98
C CYS A 203 -19.03 21.45 -3.93
N TRP A 204 -19.08 21.13 -5.23
CA TRP A 204 -19.81 21.93 -6.21
C TRP A 204 -21.34 21.78 -6.04
N LEU A 205 -21.81 20.53 -5.89
CA LEU A 205 -23.23 20.22 -5.67
C LEU A 205 -23.74 20.71 -4.30
N ASN A 206 -22.92 20.61 -3.27
CA ASN A 206 -23.21 21.06 -1.92
C ASN A 206 -22.05 21.85 -1.31
N PRO A 207 -22.06 23.18 -1.46
CA PRO A 207 -20.98 24.05 -0.95
C PRO A 207 -20.73 23.98 0.56
N LYS A 208 -21.70 23.47 1.33
CA LYS A 208 -21.54 23.31 2.78
C LYS A 208 -20.58 22.19 3.17
N LEU A 209 -20.30 21.25 2.26
CA LEU A 209 -19.38 20.13 2.53
C LEU A 209 -17.91 20.58 2.61
N GLY A 210 -17.53 21.64 1.92
CA GLY A 210 -16.18 22.17 1.89
C GLY A 210 -16.19 23.70 1.74
N PRO A 211 -16.52 24.45 2.82
CA PRO A 211 -16.54 25.90 2.77
C PRO A 211 -15.13 26.47 2.51
N VAL A 212 -15.07 27.71 2.04
CA VAL A 212 -13.81 28.45 1.93
C VAL A 212 -13.22 28.68 3.31
N ILE A 213 -11.90 28.77 3.39
CA ILE A 213 -11.21 29.03 4.66
C ILE A 213 -11.62 30.43 5.18
N PRO A 214 -11.99 30.56 6.46
CA PRO A 214 -12.34 31.85 7.06
C PRO A 214 -11.24 32.90 6.88
N GLU A 215 -11.62 34.16 6.69
CA GLU A 215 -10.66 35.24 6.46
C GLU A 215 -9.68 35.44 7.63
N GLU A 216 -10.16 35.22 8.84
CA GLU A 216 -9.35 35.28 10.06
C GLU A 216 -8.17 34.28 10.06
N MET A 217 -8.30 33.18 9.32
CA MET A 217 -7.27 32.16 9.19
C MET A 217 -6.30 32.41 8.01
N ARG A 218 -6.54 33.45 7.18
CA ARG A 218 -5.73 33.80 6.01
C ARG A 218 -4.67 34.85 6.39
N THR A 219 -3.80 34.53 7.34
CA THR A 219 -2.89 35.50 7.95
C THR A 219 -1.57 35.70 7.20
N ALA A 220 -1.18 34.75 6.33
CA ALA A 220 0.10 34.79 5.63
C ALA A 220 0.05 35.63 4.35
N SER A 221 1.12 36.36 4.07
CA SER A 221 1.27 37.06 2.79
C SER A 221 1.47 36.06 1.64
N MET A 222 1.01 36.41 0.43
CA MET A 222 1.13 35.51 -0.73
C MET A 222 2.61 35.16 -1.04
N LYS A 223 3.54 36.05 -0.76
CA LYS A 223 4.97 35.80 -0.92
C LYS A 223 5.47 34.72 0.06
N GLU A 224 5.06 34.80 1.31
CA GLU A 224 5.40 33.80 2.34
C GLU A 224 4.80 32.44 1.98
N VAL A 225 3.55 32.42 1.51
CA VAL A 225 2.86 31.19 1.06
C VAL A 225 3.64 30.51 -0.07
N TRP A 226 4.10 31.26 -1.07
CA TRP A 226 4.91 30.69 -2.16
C TRP A 226 6.27 30.18 -1.68
N ILE A 227 6.94 30.91 -0.77
CA ILE A 227 8.22 30.48 -0.19
C ILE A 227 8.03 29.16 0.58
N GLU A 228 7.02 29.07 1.46
CA GLU A 228 6.73 27.85 2.22
C GLU A 228 6.29 26.69 1.32
N PHE A 229 5.55 26.98 0.24
CA PHE A 229 5.17 25.98 -0.74
C PHE A 229 6.39 25.38 -1.45
N PHE A 230 7.29 26.22 -1.97
CA PHE A 230 8.48 25.71 -2.63
C PHE A 230 9.46 25.03 -1.66
N LEU A 231 9.61 25.52 -0.44
CA LEU A 231 10.42 24.87 0.58
C LEU A 231 9.81 23.55 1.07
N GLY A 232 8.48 23.44 1.09
CA GLY A 232 7.80 22.20 1.46
C GLY A 232 7.71 21.18 0.32
N LEU A 233 7.67 21.63 -0.94
CA LEU A 233 7.48 20.78 -2.12
C LEU A 233 8.80 20.36 -2.77
N VAL A 234 9.67 21.33 -3.09
CA VAL A 234 10.82 21.07 -3.99
C VAL A 234 11.81 20.07 -3.39
N PRO A 235 12.25 20.17 -2.12
CA PRO A 235 13.22 19.25 -1.58
C PRO A 235 12.70 17.81 -1.47
N PRO A 236 11.49 17.53 -0.90
CA PRO A 236 10.99 16.17 -0.86
C PRO A 236 10.67 15.60 -2.25
N ALA A 237 10.08 16.40 -3.13
CA ALA A 237 9.83 15.98 -4.49
C ALA A 237 11.11 15.67 -5.25
N ALA A 238 12.14 16.54 -5.16
CA ALA A 238 13.44 16.30 -5.78
C ALA A 238 14.09 15.02 -5.27
N LEU A 239 13.99 14.73 -3.96
CA LEU A 239 14.51 13.50 -3.38
C LEU A 239 13.78 12.28 -3.93
N VAL A 240 12.44 12.29 -3.92
CA VAL A 240 11.63 11.18 -4.44
C VAL A 240 11.85 11.00 -5.95
N PHE A 241 11.86 12.09 -6.72
CA PHE A 241 12.12 12.02 -8.16
C PHE A 241 13.55 11.56 -8.48
N ALA A 242 14.55 11.95 -7.68
CA ALA A 242 15.92 11.46 -7.85
C ALA A 242 16.00 9.95 -7.56
N ALA A 243 15.41 9.48 -6.46
CA ALA A 243 15.39 8.06 -6.11
C ALA A 243 14.58 7.25 -7.14
N LEU A 244 13.33 7.64 -7.43
CA LEU A 244 12.49 6.95 -8.38
C LEU A 244 13.05 7.04 -9.82
N GLY A 245 13.49 8.23 -10.23
CA GLY A 245 14.06 8.43 -11.56
C GLY A 245 15.34 7.63 -11.78
N SER A 246 16.22 7.53 -10.77
CA SER A 246 17.43 6.68 -10.89
C SER A 246 17.09 5.21 -11.10
N ILE A 247 16.01 4.71 -10.51
CA ILE A 247 15.49 3.37 -10.74
C ILE A 247 14.90 3.26 -12.15
N LEU A 248 13.98 4.16 -12.52
CA LEU A 248 13.24 4.08 -13.79
C LEU A 248 14.16 4.22 -15.02
N PHE A 249 15.23 5.00 -14.92
CA PHE A 249 16.21 5.14 -16.00
C PHE A 249 17.36 4.12 -15.93
N GLY A 250 17.29 3.17 -14.97
CA GLY A 250 18.29 2.10 -14.86
C GLY A 250 19.67 2.55 -14.32
N PHE A 251 19.77 3.73 -13.70
CA PHE A 251 21.02 4.24 -13.12
C PHE A 251 21.36 3.60 -11.79
N ALA A 252 20.33 3.12 -11.05
CA ALA A 252 20.50 2.49 -9.75
C ALA A 252 19.49 1.36 -9.55
N THR A 253 19.89 0.35 -8.81
CA THR A 253 18.98 -0.67 -8.30
C THR A 253 18.03 -0.09 -7.26
N PRO A 254 16.89 -0.73 -6.98
CA PRO A 254 15.98 -0.27 -5.93
C PRO A 254 16.66 -0.08 -4.57
N THR A 255 17.63 -0.95 -4.22
CA THR A 255 18.37 -0.90 -2.96
C THR A 255 19.34 0.29 -2.92
N GLU A 256 20.08 0.54 -3.99
CA GLU A 256 20.99 1.68 -4.10
C GLU A 256 20.22 3.01 -4.05
N ALA A 257 19.14 3.10 -4.80
CA ALA A 257 18.26 4.29 -4.79
C ALA A 257 17.63 4.54 -3.41
N ALA A 258 17.20 3.48 -2.72
CA ALA A 258 16.69 3.57 -1.35
C ALA A 258 17.77 4.05 -0.38
N GLY A 259 19.02 3.60 -0.52
CA GLY A 259 20.17 4.05 0.27
C GLY A 259 20.45 5.54 0.05
N CYS A 260 20.50 5.98 -1.21
CA CYS A 260 20.65 7.39 -1.57
C CYS A 260 19.46 8.23 -1.05
N GLY A 261 18.23 7.70 -1.15
CA GLY A 261 17.03 8.33 -0.63
C GLY A 261 17.07 8.49 0.89
N ALA A 262 17.48 7.44 1.62
CA ALA A 262 17.65 7.47 3.08
C ALA A 262 18.68 8.52 3.52
N MET A 263 19.82 8.57 2.86
CA MET A 263 20.85 9.58 3.11
C MET A 263 20.34 10.98 2.77
N GLY A 264 19.67 11.15 1.64
CA GLY A 264 19.08 12.42 1.23
C GLY A 264 18.04 12.93 2.23
N ALA A 265 17.17 12.06 2.76
CA ALA A 265 16.19 12.41 3.79
C ALA A 265 16.85 12.83 5.12
N LEU A 266 17.94 12.16 5.51
CA LEU A 266 18.75 12.53 6.66
C LEU A 266 19.37 13.93 6.47
N LEU A 267 19.95 14.20 5.31
CA LEU A 267 20.54 15.50 4.97
C LEU A 267 19.47 16.61 4.93
N LEU A 268 18.28 16.32 4.39
CA LEU A 268 17.15 17.25 4.43
C LEU A 268 16.74 17.57 5.86
N SER A 269 16.58 16.57 6.72
CA SER A 269 16.24 16.77 8.13
C SER A 269 17.28 17.63 8.86
N LEU A 270 18.56 17.45 8.52
CA LEU A 270 19.66 18.28 9.03
C LEU A 270 19.56 19.73 8.50
N ALA A 271 19.35 19.90 7.18
CA ALA A 271 19.24 21.23 6.54
C ALA A 271 18.06 22.04 7.10
N TYR A 272 16.94 21.37 7.41
CA TYR A 272 15.78 21.98 8.05
C TYR A 272 15.96 22.17 9.58
N LYS A 273 17.14 21.84 10.14
CA LYS A 273 17.46 21.95 11.58
C LYS A 273 16.45 21.22 12.48
N LYS A 274 15.88 20.14 11.97
CA LYS A 274 14.92 19.30 12.69
C LYS A 274 15.54 18.01 13.21
N LEU A 275 16.75 17.66 12.76
CA LEU A 275 17.49 16.49 13.19
C LEU A 275 18.02 16.69 14.61
N THR A 276 17.63 15.82 15.51
CA THR A 276 18.20 15.67 16.86
C THR A 276 18.60 14.21 17.06
N LEU A 277 19.50 13.95 18.00
CA LEU A 277 19.91 12.58 18.30
C LEU A 277 18.72 11.72 18.75
N THR A 278 17.80 12.29 19.53
CA THR A 278 16.58 11.61 19.97
C THR A 278 15.71 11.22 18.79
N LYS A 279 15.44 12.15 17.86
CA LYS A 279 14.64 11.86 16.65
C LYS A 279 15.30 10.82 15.76
N LEU A 280 16.63 10.88 15.61
CA LEU A 280 17.36 9.86 14.86
C LEU A 280 17.21 8.47 15.49
N GLN A 281 17.34 8.38 16.82
CA GLN A 281 17.14 7.13 17.56
C GLN A 281 15.69 6.62 17.40
N GLU A 282 14.69 7.48 17.54
CA GLU A 282 13.28 7.14 17.30
C GLU A 282 13.05 6.65 15.89
N ALA A 283 13.63 7.31 14.88
CA ALA A 283 13.52 6.90 13.48
C ALA A 283 14.15 5.53 13.23
N LEU A 284 15.33 5.29 13.79
CA LEU A 284 16.02 4.00 13.67
C LEU A 284 15.24 2.87 14.35
N VAL A 285 14.75 3.08 15.59
CA VAL A 285 13.97 2.09 16.31
C VAL A 285 12.68 1.78 15.56
N LYS A 286 11.95 2.80 15.11
CA LYS A 286 10.70 2.62 14.36
C LYS A 286 10.92 1.93 13.01
N THR A 287 12.03 2.25 12.34
CA THR A 287 12.45 1.54 11.11
C THR A 287 12.72 0.07 11.40
N LEU A 288 13.42 -0.24 12.48
CA LEU A 288 13.72 -1.62 12.87
C LEU A 288 12.43 -2.39 13.21
N GLU A 289 11.52 -1.80 13.98
CA GLU A 289 10.23 -2.41 14.33
C GLU A 289 9.39 -2.76 13.09
N ILE A 290 9.23 -1.81 12.19
CA ILE A 290 8.46 -2.01 10.96
C ILE A 290 9.14 -3.03 10.05
N THR A 291 10.45 -2.92 9.88
CA THR A 291 11.22 -3.85 9.03
C THR A 291 11.18 -5.27 9.60
N ALA A 292 11.38 -5.44 10.91
CA ALA A 292 11.32 -6.75 11.55
C ALA A 292 9.93 -7.39 11.37
N LEU A 293 8.85 -6.61 11.56
CA LEU A 293 7.48 -7.07 11.33
C LEU A 293 7.30 -7.56 9.89
N ILE A 294 7.69 -6.77 8.91
CA ILE A 294 7.55 -7.11 7.48
C ILE A 294 8.40 -8.34 7.15
N MET A 295 9.68 -8.37 7.55
CA MET A 295 10.59 -9.47 7.20
C MET A 295 10.16 -10.80 7.82
N VAL A 296 9.72 -10.81 9.07
CA VAL A 296 9.20 -12.03 9.71
C VAL A 296 7.92 -12.50 9.00
N LEU A 297 7.05 -11.58 8.62
CA LEU A 297 5.82 -11.91 7.91
C LEU A 297 6.12 -12.44 6.49
N VAL A 298 7.08 -11.83 5.78
CA VAL A 298 7.56 -12.30 4.48
C VAL A 298 8.14 -13.71 4.59
N ALA A 299 9.01 -13.97 5.55
CA ALA A 299 9.62 -15.30 5.75
C ALA A 299 8.59 -16.37 6.11
N ALA A 300 7.65 -16.03 7.01
CA ALA A 300 6.56 -16.91 7.42
C ALA A 300 5.64 -17.27 6.24
N SER A 301 5.25 -16.25 5.45
CA SER A 301 4.38 -16.42 4.29
C SER A 301 5.06 -17.22 3.18
N ASN A 302 6.35 -16.94 2.92
CA ASN A 302 7.12 -17.67 1.91
C ASN A 302 7.23 -19.17 2.25
N PHE A 303 7.52 -19.49 3.52
CA PHE A 303 7.54 -20.87 4.00
C PHE A 303 6.14 -21.53 3.87
N PHE A 304 5.09 -20.85 4.31
CA PHE A 304 3.71 -21.36 4.20
C PHE A 304 3.32 -21.60 2.74
N GLY A 305 3.60 -20.63 1.85
CA GLY A 305 3.33 -20.74 0.41
C GLY A 305 4.08 -21.91 -0.23
N ALA A 306 5.34 -22.14 0.14
CA ALA A 306 6.14 -23.26 -0.34
C ALA A 306 5.57 -24.63 0.13
N VAL A 307 5.09 -24.71 1.37
CA VAL A 307 4.40 -25.92 1.87
C VAL A 307 3.11 -26.15 1.08
N PHE A 308 2.30 -25.10 0.89
CA PHE A 308 1.05 -25.16 0.16
C PHE A 308 1.25 -25.59 -1.30
N ALA A 309 2.25 -25.01 -1.97
CA ALA A 309 2.61 -25.35 -3.34
C ALA A 309 3.04 -26.83 -3.45
N ARG A 310 3.84 -27.31 -2.48
CA ARG A 310 4.30 -28.70 -2.46
C ARG A 310 3.20 -29.71 -2.17
N LEU A 311 2.12 -29.31 -1.52
CA LEU A 311 0.91 -30.14 -1.36
C LEU A 311 0.13 -30.30 -2.66
N GLY A 312 0.44 -29.54 -3.75
CA GLY A 312 -0.19 -29.66 -5.06
C GLY A 312 -1.53 -28.92 -5.18
N THR A 313 -1.94 -28.21 -4.16
CA THR A 313 -3.25 -27.51 -4.11
C THR A 313 -3.39 -26.42 -5.18
N PRO A 314 -2.35 -25.60 -5.51
CA PRO A 314 -2.45 -24.61 -6.59
C PRO A 314 -2.75 -25.23 -7.95
N THR A 315 -2.14 -26.37 -8.27
CA THR A 315 -2.37 -27.09 -9.53
C THR A 315 -3.81 -27.55 -9.63
N LEU A 316 -4.32 -28.20 -8.57
CA LEU A 316 -5.71 -28.66 -8.50
C LEU A 316 -6.71 -27.52 -8.63
N LEU A 317 -6.45 -26.38 -7.99
CA LEU A 317 -7.29 -25.18 -8.10
C LEU A 317 -7.28 -24.62 -9.52
N THR A 318 -6.11 -24.56 -10.15
CA THR A 318 -5.97 -24.10 -11.53
C THR A 318 -6.70 -25.00 -12.51
N GLU A 319 -6.53 -26.32 -12.42
CA GLU A 319 -7.22 -27.28 -13.27
C GLU A 319 -8.74 -27.22 -13.10
N PHE A 320 -9.21 -27.08 -11.85
CA PHE A 320 -10.63 -26.91 -11.55
C PHE A 320 -11.21 -25.64 -12.20
N LEU A 321 -10.55 -24.49 -12.04
CA LEU A 321 -11.03 -23.22 -12.58
C LEU A 321 -10.97 -23.17 -14.11
N LEU A 322 -9.94 -23.75 -14.73
CA LEU A 322 -9.84 -23.85 -16.19
C LEU A 322 -10.89 -24.85 -16.76
N GLY A 323 -11.17 -25.92 -16.03
CA GLY A 323 -12.18 -26.90 -16.41
C GLY A 323 -13.63 -26.39 -16.42
N LEU A 324 -13.88 -25.22 -15.82
CA LEU A 324 -15.21 -24.57 -15.87
C LEU A 324 -15.52 -23.95 -17.24
N GLU A 325 -14.58 -23.91 -18.18
CA GLU A 325 -14.73 -23.35 -19.55
C GLU A 325 -15.36 -21.94 -19.58
N MET A 326 -15.15 -21.15 -18.52
CA MET A 326 -15.71 -19.81 -18.41
C MET A 326 -14.84 -18.77 -19.14
N ASN A 327 -15.45 -17.61 -19.44
CA ASN A 327 -14.71 -16.48 -19.98
C ASN A 327 -13.59 -16.06 -19.02
N LYS A 328 -12.37 -15.87 -19.54
CA LYS A 328 -11.19 -15.52 -18.75
C LYS A 328 -11.37 -14.27 -17.88
N TYR A 329 -12.11 -13.26 -18.34
CA TYR A 329 -12.40 -12.07 -17.55
C TYR A 329 -13.37 -12.34 -16.38
N PHE A 330 -14.25 -13.36 -16.53
CA PHE A 330 -15.10 -13.77 -15.42
C PHE A 330 -14.30 -14.51 -14.35
N ILE A 331 -13.35 -15.35 -14.75
CA ILE A 331 -12.42 -16.00 -13.82
C ILE A 331 -11.57 -14.93 -13.10
N LEU A 332 -11.06 -13.93 -13.83
CA LEU A 332 -10.35 -12.81 -13.24
C LEU A 332 -11.21 -12.05 -12.23
N ALA A 333 -12.48 -11.81 -12.53
CA ALA A 333 -13.40 -11.15 -11.59
C ALA A 333 -13.58 -11.96 -10.30
N ILE A 334 -13.71 -13.30 -10.41
CA ILE A 334 -13.76 -14.19 -9.23
C ILE A 334 -12.49 -14.05 -8.40
N VAL A 335 -11.32 -14.06 -9.05
CA VAL A 335 -10.02 -13.88 -8.39
C VAL A 335 -9.94 -12.51 -7.68
N MET A 336 -10.34 -11.44 -8.34
CA MET A 336 -10.33 -10.11 -7.74
C MET A 336 -11.30 -10.00 -6.55
N VAL A 337 -12.48 -10.60 -6.63
CA VAL A 337 -13.43 -10.67 -5.51
C VAL A 337 -12.86 -11.51 -4.36
N ALA A 338 -12.22 -12.64 -4.65
CA ALA A 338 -11.57 -13.46 -3.62
C ALA A 338 -10.47 -12.69 -2.91
N ILE A 339 -9.59 -11.97 -3.63
CA ILE A 339 -8.55 -11.13 -3.05
C ILE A 339 -9.16 -10.01 -2.20
N PHE A 340 -10.22 -9.37 -2.68
CA PHE A 340 -10.95 -8.33 -1.93
C PHE A 340 -11.48 -8.87 -0.59
N LEU A 341 -12.14 -10.03 -0.60
CA LEU A 341 -12.70 -10.63 0.61
C LEU A 341 -11.60 -11.11 1.58
N LEU A 342 -10.52 -11.69 1.05
CA LEU A 342 -9.36 -12.11 1.84
C LEU A 342 -8.59 -10.91 2.40
N GLY A 343 -8.67 -9.74 1.78
CA GLY A 343 -8.08 -8.50 2.28
C GLY A 343 -8.64 -8.04 3.63
N TRP A 344 -9.82 -8.49 4.02
CA TRP A 344 -10.41 -8.12 5.30
C TRP A 344 -9.68 -8.75 6.51
N PRO A 345 -9.47 -10.08 6.55
CA PRO A 345 -8.76 -10.72 7.65
C PRO A 345 -7.24 -10.69 7.48
N LEU A 346 -6.76 -10.59 6.25
CA LEU A 346 -5.34 -10.64 5.93
C LEU A 346 -4.84 -9.24 5.57
N GLU A 347 -3.67 -8.88 6.07
CA GLU A 347 -2.93 -7.73 5.54
C GLU A 347 -2.39 -8.04 4.13
N TRP A 348 -1.89 -7.02 3.44
CA TRP A 348 -1.39 -7.14 2.07
C TRP A 348 -0.24 -8.16 1.94
N VAL A 349 0.64 -8.29 2.95
CA VAL A 349 1.82 -9.19 2.88
C VAL A 349 1.41 -10.64 2.71
N PRO A 350 0.55 -11.25 3.55
CA PRO A 350 0.12 -12.63 3.35
C PRO A 350 -0.60 -12.86 2.03
N ILE A 351 -1.35 -11.88 1.54
CA ILE A 351 -2.04 -12.02 0.25
C ILE A 351 -1.02 -12.07 -0.88
N VAL A 352 -0.07 -11.14 -0.90
CA VAL A 352 0.98 -11.10 -1.91
C VAL A 352 1.86 -12.36 -1.86
N MET A 353 2.19 -12.83 -0.66
CA MET A 353 3.13 -13.94 -0.48
C MET A 353 2.51 -15.34 -0.59
N ILE A 354 1.21 -15.47 -0.35
CA ILE A 354 0.53 -16.76 -0.34
C ILE A 354 -0.49 -16.85 -1.47
N ILE A 355 -1.42 -15.91 -1.52
CA ILE A 355 -2.55 -15.99 -2.45
C ILE A 355 -2.10 -15.70 -3.89
N VAL A 356 -1.22 -14.72 -4.08
CA VAL A 356 -0.74 -14.39 -5.43
C VAL A 356 0.03 -15.55 -6.06
N PRO A 357 1.02 -16.20 -5.43
CA PRO A 357 1.69 -17.37 -6.00
C PRO A 357 0.76 -18.55 -6.30
N ILE A 358 -0.30 -18.71 -5.50
CA ILE A 358 -1.31 -19.75 -5.74
C ILE A 358 -2.08 -19.50 -7.04
N ILE A 359 -2.36 -18.24 -7.33
CA ILE A 359 -3.18 -17.82 -8.46
C ILE A 359 -2.31 -17.56 -9.71
N LEU A 360 -1.02 -17.32 -9.55
CA LEU A 360 -0.11 -16.94 -10.64
C LEU A 360 -0.15 -17.94 -11.82
N PRO A 361 -0.06 -19.27 -11.61
CA PRO A 361 -0.16 -20.24 -12.71
C PRO A 361 -1.48 -20.16 -13.49
N LEU A 362 -2.57 -19.85 -12.81
CA LEU A 362 -3.87 -19.63 -13.45
C LEU A 362 -3.85 -18.38 -14.34
N ILE A 363 -3.29 -17.29 -13.87
CA ILE A 363 -3.20 -16.01 -14.61
C ILE A 363 -2.34 -16.17 -15.86
N GLU A 364 -1.24 -16.91 -15.76
CA GLU A 364 -0.36 -17.26 -16.88
C GLU A 364 -1.11 -18.13 -17.92
N ALA A 365 -1.80 -19.18 -17.46
CA ALA A 365 -2.57 -20.06 -18.32
C ALA A 365 -3.71 -19.33 -19.05
N LEU A 366 -4.30 -18.30 -18.46
CA LEU A 366 -5.31 -17.42 -19.07
C LEU A 366 -4.71 -16.40 -20.05
N GLY A 367 -3.38 -16.30 -20.13
CA GLY A 367 -2.66 -15.39 -21.03
C GLY A 367 -2.78 -13.93 -20.66
N PHE A 368 -2.86 -13.60 -19.36
CA PHE A 368 -2.83 -12.23 -18.88
C PHE A 368 -1.37 -11.74 -18.66
N ASN A 369 -1.16 -10.45 -18.88
CA ASN A 369 0.13 -9.82 -18.56
C ASN A 369 0.31 -9.74 -17.04
N LEU A 370 1.43 -10.27 -16.52
CA LEU A 370 1.68 -10.37 -15.08
C LEU A 370 1.89 -9.01 -14.41
N THR A 371 2.56 -8.06 -15.09
CA THR A 371 2.75 -6.70 -14.57
C THR A 371 1.40 -6.00 -14.40
N TRP A 372 0.50 -6.12 -15.38
CA TRP A 372 -0.86 -5.60 -15.27
C TRP A 372 -1.64 -6.25 -14.12
N PHE A 373 -1.54 -7.58 -13.99
CA PHE A 373 -2.19 -8.32 -12.90
C PHE A 373 -1.65 -7.87 -11.53
N ALA A 374 -0.33 -7.67 -11.40
CA ALA A 374 0.28 -7.15 -10.18
C ALA A 374 -0.31 -5.79 -9.76
N ILE A 375 -0.52 -4.88 -10.73
CA ILE A 375 -1.15 -3.59 -10.45
C ILE A 375 -2.62 -3.74 -10.06
N LEU A 376 -3.36 -4.68 -10.67
CA LEU A 376 -4.73 -4.98 -10.25
C LEU A 376 -4.78 -5.45 -8.80
N VAL A 377 -3.88 -6.35 -8.40
CA VAL A 377 -3.74 -6.82 -7.02
C VAL A 377 -3.42 -5.64 -6.10
N ALA A 378 -2.46 -4.80 -6.47
CA ALA A 378 -2.04 -3.64 -5.69
C ALA A 378 -3.19 -2.65 -5.44
N VAL A 379 -3.97 -2.33 -6.48
CA VAL A 379 -5.15 -1.46 -6.36
C VAL A 379 -6.25 -2.12 -5.52
N ASN A 380 -6.46 -3.42 -5.73
CA ASN A 380 -7.48 -4.17 -4.98
C ASN A 380 -7.16 -4.21 -3.47
N LEU A 381 -5.89 -4.42 -3.11
CA LEU A 381 -5.45 -4.46 -1.71
C LEU A 381 -5.62 -3.12 -0.98
N GLN A 382 -5.63 -2.00 -1.69
CA GLN A 382 -5.97 -0.71 -1.08
C GLN A 382 -7.40 -0.67 -0.54
N THR A 383 -8.33 -1.37 -1.20
CA THR A 383 -9.74 -1.40 -0.78
C THR A 383 -9.91 -2.02 0.60
N ALA A 384 -9.05 -2.98 0.97
CA ALA A 384 -9.06 -3.64 2.27
C ALA A 384 -8.86 -2.66 3.44
N TRP A 385 -8.07 -1.61 3.23
CA TRP A 385 -7.84 -0.56 4.23
C TRP A 385 -9.04 0.35 4.46
N LEU A 386 -9.96 0.43 3.49
CA LEU A 386 -11.13 1.30 3.52
C LEU A 386 -12.45 0.54 3.72
N SER A 387 -12.45 -0.80 3.66
CA SER A 387 -13.67 -1.59 3.71
C SER A 387 -13.93 -2.21 5.10
N PRO A 388 -15.16 -2.05 5.65
CA PRO A 388 -15.58 -2.82 6.83
C PRO A 388 -15.53 -4.33 6.53
N PRO A 389 -15.31 -5.18 7.52
CA PRO A 389 -15.38 -4.93 8.97
C PRO A 389 -14.06 -4.47 9.60
N VAL A 390 -12.92 -4.68 8.95
CA VAL A 390 -11.61 -4.38 9.56
C VAL A 390 -11.21 -2.93 9.38
N ALA A 391 -11.13 -2.44 8.11
CA ALA A 391 -10.90 -1.03 7.76
C ALA A 391 -9.87 -0.31 8.66
N LEU A 392 -8.64 -0.81 8.74
CA LEU A 392 -7.62 -0.34 9.68
C LEU A 392 -7.39 1.17 9.64
N SER A 393 -7.57 1.80 8.47
CA SER A 393 -7.46 3.26 8.33
C SER A 393 -8.44 4.03 9.22
N ALA A 394 -9.61 3.45 9.53
CA ALA A 394 -10.57 4.08 10.45
C ALA A 394 -10.02 4.16 11.88
N TYR A 395 -9.36 3.12 12.34
CA TYR A 395 -8.81 3.07 13.69
C TYR A 395 -7.60 4.00 13.82
N PHE A 396 -6.74 4.07 12.81
CA PHE A 396 -5.62 5.03 12.79
C PHE A 396 -6.13 6.47 12.84
N LEU A 397 -7.16 6.80 12.04
CA LEU A 397 -7.74 8.14 12.05
C LEU A 397 -8.45 8.42 13.38
N LYS A 398 -9.25 7.47 13.89
CA LYS A 398 -9.96 7.61 15.19
C LYS A 398 -8.99 7.80 16.35
N GLY A 399 -7.83 7.15 16.31
CA GLY A 399 -6.79 7.28 17.34
C GLY A 399 -6.25 8.70 17.49
N VAL A 400 -6.22 9.49 16.41
CA VAL A 400 -5.68 10.86 16.39
C VAL A 400 -6.75 11.95 16.30
N VAL A 401 -7.99 11.58 15.95
CA VAL A 401 -9.15 12.47 15.87
C VAL A 401 -10.29 11.86 16.69
N PRO A 402 -10.16 11.81 18.02
CA PRO A 402 -11.11 11.12 18.89
C PRO A 402 -12.51 11.76 18.89
N GLU A 403 -12.64 13.03 18.50
CA GLU A 403 -13.92 13.74 18.42
C GLU A 403 -14.79 13.30 17.23
N TRP A 404 -14.22 12.68 16.18
CA TRP A 404 -15.02 12.18 15.06
C TRP A 404 -15.64 10.83 15.39
N ASP A 405 -16.94 10.66 15.11
CA ASP A 405 -17.61 9.38 15.30
C ASP A 405 -17.06 8.34 14.32
N LEU A 406 -16.75 7.15 14.83
CA LEU A 406 -16.25 6.03 14.01
C LEU A 406 -17.23 5.67 12.88
N LYS A 407 -18.52 5.80 13.13
CA LYS A 407 -19.56 5.58 12.13
C LYS A 407 -19.45 6.56 10.96
N ASP A 408 -19.19 7.84 11.24
CA ASP A 408 -19.02 8.86 10.20
C ASP A 408 -17.73 8.64 9.42
N ILE A 409 -16.65 8.19 10.09
CA ILE A 409 -15.41 7.79 9.44
C ILE A 409 -15.67 6.65 8.45
N TYR A 410 -16.37 5.59 8.88
CA TYR A 410 -16.71 4.46 7.99
C TYR A 410 -17.56 4.90 6.79
N TYR A 411 -18.58 5.73 7.00
CA TYR A 411 -19.40 6.23 5.89
C TYR A 411 -18.58 7.05 4.87
N GLY A 412 -17.63 7.84 5.36
CA GLY A 412 -16.70 8.56 4.49
C GLY A 412 -15.82 7.63 3.68
N MET A 413 -15.17 6.69 4.34
CA MET A 413 -14.26 5.73 3.71
C MET A 413 -14.92 4.89 2.63
N MET A 414 -16.15 4.40 2.86
CA MET A 414 -16.88 3.60 1.88
C MET A 414 -17.11 4.34 0.56
N GLN A 415 -17.31 5.66 0.59
CA GLN A 415 -17.46 6.46 -0.63
C GLN A 415 -16.18 6.42 -1.48
N PHE A 416 -15.02 6.49 -0.84
CA PHE A 416 -13.73 6.43 -1.52
C PHE A 416 -13.33 4.99 -1.91
N MET A 417 -13.75 4.00 -1.13
CA MET A 417 -13.61 2.59 -1.52
C MET A 417 -14.32 2.31 -2.85
N VAL A 418 -15.53 2.83 -3.05
CA VAL A 418 -16.24 2.71 -4.34
C VAL A 418 -15.42 3.32 -5.47
N LEU A 419 -14.74 4.45 -5.24
CA LEU A 419 -13.86 5.06 -6.24
C LEU A 419 -12.63 4.18 -6.55
N GLN A 420 -12.09 3.48 -5.55
CA GLN A 420 -11.01 2.50 -5.77
C GLN A 420 -11.50 1.34 -6.65
N VAL A 421 -12.70 0.82 -6.38
CA VAL A 421 -13.31 -0.23 -7.22
C VAL A 421 -13.55 0.28 -8.63
N ILE A 422 -14.01 1.52 -8.81
CA ILE A 422 -14.12 2.14 -10.13
C ILE A 422 -12.75 2.23 -10.81
N GLY A 423 -11.71 2.66 -10.09
CA GLY A 423 -10.34 2.69 -10.59
C GLY A 423 -9.85 1.30 -11.02
N LEU A 424 -10.10 0.28 -10.20
CA LEU A 424 -9.79 -1.11 -10.53
C LEU A 424 -10.50 -1.56 -11.83
N ILE A 425 -11.79 -1.30 -11.96
CA ILE A 425 -12.57 -1.62 -13.16
C ILE A 425 -12.01 -0.90 -14.38
N LEU A 426 -11.66 0.38 -14.25
CA LEU A 426 -11.05 1.15 -15.35
C LEU A 426 -9.72 0.53 -15.81
N ILE A 427 -8.88 0.06 -14.89
CA ILE A 427 -7.60 -0.60 -15.23
C ILE A 427 -7.85 -1.98 -15.87
N ILE A 428 -8.91 -2.69 -15.46
CA ILE A 428 -9.32 -3.96 -16.11
C ILE A 428 -9.76 -3.71 -17.54
N ILE A 429 -10.61 -2.70 -17.79
CA ILE A 429 -11.13 -2.39 -19.12
C ILE A 429 -10.04 -1.79 -20.02
N PHE A 430 -9.17 -0.97 -19.45
CA PHE A 430 -8.09 -0.27 -20.16
C PHE A 430 -6.71 -0.65 -19.62
N PRO A 431 -6.16 -1.84 -19.97
CA PRO A 431 -4.84 -2.29 -19.48
C PRO A 431 -3.70 -1.31 -19.76
N LYS A 432 -3.85 -0.49 -20.82
CA LYS A 432 -2.88 0.58 -21.14
C LYS A 432 -2.67 1.59 -20.00
N ILE A 433 -3.61 1.73 -19.07
CA ILE A 433 -3.44 2.60 -17.91
C ILE A 433 -2.24 2.14 -17.06
N ALA A 434 -2.04 0.84 -16.91
CA ALA A 434 -0.89 0.29 -16.20
C ALA A 434 0.31 0.04 -17.14
N LEU A 435 0.08 -0.42 -18.36
CA LEU A 435 1.14 -0.90 -19.25
C LEU A 435 1.77 0.18 -20.15
N TRP A 436 1.15 1.36 -20.28
CA TRP A 436 1.63 2.39 -21.20
C TRP A 436 3.03 2.90 -20.85
N LEU A 437 3.29 3.19 -19.57
CA LEU A 437 4.57 3.74 -19.15
C LEU A 437 5.70 2.69 -19.20
N PRO A 438 5.53 1.43 -18.72
CA PRO A 438 6.51 0.38 -18.94
C PRO A 438 6.82 0.13 -20.43
N THR A 439 5.79 0.10 -21.29
CA THR A 439 5.97 -0.07 -22.73
C THR A 439 6.77 1.09 -23.34
N LEU A 440 6.50 2.32 -22.91
CA LEU A 440 7.21 3.52 -23.40
C LEU A 440 8.69 3.52 -22.98
N LEU A 441 8.99 3.11 -21.74
CA LEU A 441 10.34 3.17 -21.17
C LEU A 441 11.21 1.98 -21.58
N TYR A 442 10.62 0.78 -21.68
CA TYR A 442 11.37 -0.48 -21.80
C TYR A 442 11.03 -1.28 -23.07
N GLY A 443 10.02 -0.84 -23.87
CA GLY A 443 9.64 -1.48 -25.13
C GLY A 443 8.94 -2.84 -24.99
N GLN A 444 8.34 -3.12 -23.79
CA GLN A 444 7.69 -4.38 -23.47
C GLN A 444 6.20 -4.37 -23.83
#